data_c2a161e2895ab816079e62a96e515705
#
_entry.id   c2a161e2895ab816079e62a96e515705
#
_cell.length_a   1.000
_cell.length_b   1.000
_cell.length_c   1.000
_cell.angle_alpha   90.00
_cell.angle_beta   90.00
_cell.angle_gamma   90.00
#
_symmetry.space_group_name_H-M   'P 1'
#
loop_
_entity.id
_entity.type
_entity.pdbx_description
1 polymer ?
#
loop_
_entity_poly.entity_id
_entity_poly.type
_entity_poly.pdbx_seq_one_letter_code
_entity_poly.pdbx_strand_id
1 'polypeptide(L)'
;MQKIPGIKIEVLELARGPVSSKPVHLRLKGNNWDELLMATQNMREIFEQTEGLTLIEDTRPLPGIDWQINVDVEKAGRFGADVTTVGAMVQLVTRGVLLDTMRVDSSDEEVEIRVRLPENYRILSTLDTLKVRTKDGLIPLSNFITRSPVKKLGEINRIDQKRFFDIKAGVADGLTTTLIDQNGNKTEVFINANERIAHLTKYLEKNPLGPGISWEWTGDQEDQAESQAFLYSAFSAALALMFIILLAQFNSFYNSVVVLLAVILSTVGVLIGMLVMQQPFSVIMTGTGIVALAGIVVNNNIVLIDTYQEFSKYLPRIEAIIRTAEQRIRPVLLTTITTMAGLAPMMCGLSLNFINGGYSVDSPTSLWWKQLATAVVFGLGIATMLTLVFTPSLLALRIWVVTYVVWIGRFLVKIGAGKSGKSAQDWALRRAAKQQKNTEIVWNEGYLASKMVGIKNRVSSSTLVAKTQTAE
;
A
#
# COMPACT_ATOMS: atom_id res chain seq x y z
N MET A 1 -6.05 11.20 -35.08
CA MET A 1 -5.92 12.68 -34.90
C MET A 1 -4.89 13.18 -35.88
N GLN A 2 -5.21 14.22 -36.65
CA GLN A 2 -4.28 14.80 -37.62
C GLN A 2 -3.07 15.41 -36.91
N LYS A 3 -1.87 15.10 -37.41
CA LYS A 3 -0.64 15.74 -36.91
C LYS A 3 -0.64 17.22 -37.34
N ILE A 4 -0.90 18.09 -36.41
CA ILE A 4 -0.75 19.54 -36.64
C ILE A 4 0.73 19.87 -36.42
N PRO A 5 1.44 20.47 -37.41
CA PRO A 5 2.85 20.78 -37.24
C PRO A 5 3.07 21.69 -36.02
N GLY A 6 4.02 21.34 -35.17
CA GLY A 6 4.37 22.11 -33.98
C GLY A 6 3.45 21.91 -32.74
N ILE A 7 2.42 21.07 -32.85
CA ILE A 7 1.54 20.75 -31.73
C ILE A 7 1.56 19.26 -31.47
N LYS A 8 1.89 18.88 -30.23
CA LYS A 8 1.77 17.51 -29.74
C LYS A 8 0.47 17.39 -28.91
N ILE A 9 -0.44 16.54 -29.36
CA ILE A 9 -1.72 16.30 -28.69
C ILE A 9 -1.64 14.95 -28.00
N GLU A 10 -1.83 14.93 -26.70
CA GLU A 10 -1.90 13.72 -25.88
C GLU A 10 -3.29 13.63 -25.25
N VAL A 11 -3.87 12.46 -25.28
CA VAL A 11 -5.10 12.14 -24.55
C VAL A 11 -4.66 11.31 -23.34
N LEU A 12 -4.73 11.91 -22.16
CA LEU A 12 -4.39 11.24 -20.90
C LEU A 12 -5.69 10.78 -20.26
N GLU A 13 -5.74 9.52 -19.91
CA GLU A 13 -6.77 9.04 -18.99
C GLU A 13 -6.48 9.59 -17.60
N LEU A 14 -7.53 10.06 -16.91
CA LEU A 14 -7.42 10.41 -15.50
C LEU A 14 -6.98 9.17 -14.71
N ALA A 15 -5.91 9.31 -13.95
CA ALA A 15 -5.41 8.25 -13.10
C ALA A 15 -6.54 7.77 -12.16
N ARG A 16 -6.93 6.51 -12.34
CA ARG A 16 -8.01 5.88 -11.58
C ARG A 16 -7.43 5.09 -10.42
N GLY A 17 -6.89 5.80 -9.45
CA GLY A 17 -6.24 5.19 -8.29
C GLY A 17 -4.87 5.81 -7.98
N PRO A 18 -4.07 5.20 -7.12
CA PRO A 18 -2.75 5.71 -6.74
C PRO A 18 -1.68 5.54 -7.82
N VAL A 19 -2.02 5.03 -8.99
CA VAL A 19 -1.09 4.84 -10.12
C VAL A 19 -1.18 6.05 -11.05
N SER A 20 -0.03 6.63 -11.39
CA SER A 20 0.01 7.73 -12.35
C SER A 20 -0.20 7.23 -13.79
N SER A 21 -0.63 8.14 -14.68
CA SER A 21 -0.74 7.83 -16.11
C SER A 21 0.63 7.61 -16.78
N LYS A 22 1.72 7.99 -16.10
CA LYS A 22 3.12 7.83 -16.55
C LYS A 22 3.94 7.16 -15.45
N PRO A 23 3.78 5.84 -15.25
CA PRO A 23 4.37 5.11 -14.14
C PRO A 23 5.89 4.92 -14.24
N VAL A 24 6.47 5.05 -15.45
CA VAL A 24 7.93 5.00 -15.64
C VAL A 24 8.48 6.40 -15.47
N HIS A 25 9.10 6.70 -14.34
CA HIS A 25 9.55 8.02 -13.98
C HIS A 25 11.00 7.98 -13.49
N LEU A 26 11.92 8.43 -14.34
CA LEU A 26 13.35 8.51 -14.07
C LEU A 26 13.73 9.95 -13.73
N ARG A 27 14.39 10.15 -12.61
CA ARG A 27 14.98 11.41 -12.19
C ARG A 27 16.48 11.37 -12.33
N LEU A 28 17.03 12.36 -13.02
CA LEU A 28 18.46 12.58 -13.15
C LEU A 28 18.87 13.79 -12.31
N LYS A 29 19.86 13.63 -11.43
CA LYS A 29 20.34 14.67 -10.51
C LYS A 29 21.79 15.00 -10.85
N GLY A 30 22.13 16.31 -10.88
CA GLY A 30 23.49 16.75 -11.13
C GLY A 30 23.72 18.22 -10.76
N ASN A 31 24.97 18.59 -10.56
CA ASN A 31 25.34 19.98 -10.25
C ASN A 31 25.62 20.79 -11.52
N ASN A 32 26.21 20.14 -12.53
CA ASN A 32 26.53 20.80 -13.82
C ASN A 32 25.26 20.77 -14.71
N TRP A 33 24.82 21.97 -15.09
CA TRP A 33 23.62 22.17 -15.89
C TRP A 33 23.71 21.55 -17.28
N ASP A 34 24.83 21.80 -17.96
CA ASP A 34 24.97 21.39 -19.37
C ASP A 34 25.14 19.86 -19.49
N GLU A 35 25.91 19.26 -18.59
CA GLU A 35 26.06 17.80 -18.51
C GLU A 35 24.72 17.12 -18.19
N LEU A 36 23.96 17.66 -17.21
CA LEU A 36 22.67 17.17 -16.85
C LEU A 36 21.66 17.26 -18.00
N LEU A 37 21.70 18.37 -18.75
CA LEU A 37 20.86 18.59 -19.93
C LEU A 37 21.14 17.56 -21.04
N MET A 38 22.43 17.32 -21.34
CA MET A 38 22.87 16.34 -22.34
C MET A 38 22.50 14.91 -21.89
N ALA A 39 22.73 14.55 -20.63
CA ALA A 39 22.38 13.25 -20.12
C ALA A 39 20.87 13.00 -20.18
N THR A 40 20.06 14.01 -19.86
CA THR A 40 18.61 13.91 -19.96
C THR A 40 18.15 13.75 -21.41
N GLN A 41 18.79 14.44 -22.35
CA GLN A 41 18.50 14.27 -23.76
C GLN A 41 18.81 12.86 -24.26
N ASN A 42 19.98 12.34 -23.95
CA ASN A 42 20.39 11.00 -24.33
C ASN A 42 19.45 9.94 -23.74
N MET A 43 19.09 10.09 -22.47
CA MET A 43 18.14 9.16 -21.84
C MET A 43 16.74 9.25 -22.44
N ARG A 44 16.28 10.43 -22.81
CA ARG A 44 15.01 10.58 -23.55
C ARG A 44 15.02 9.83 -24.86
N GLU A 45 16.10 9.92 -25.64
CA GLU A 45 16.25 9.19 -26.90
C GLU A 45 16.20 7.67 -26.67
N ILE A 46 16.78 7.17 -25.57
CA ILE A 46 16.70 5.77 -25.17
C ILE A 46 15.27 5.37 -24.81
N PHE A 47 14.54 6.22 -24.08
CA PHE A 47 13.14 6.00 -23.79
C PHE A 47 12.31 5.91 -25.09
N GLU A 48 12.57 6.80 -26.06
CA GLU A 48 11.88 6.79 -27.35
C GLU A 48 12.20 5.54 -28.20
N GLN A 49 13.38 4.96 -28.04
CA GLN A 49 13.80 3.72 -28.70
C GLN A 49 13.32 2.46 -27.97
N THR A 50 12.89 2.60 -26.71
CA THR A 50 12.44 1.45 -25.92
C THR A 50 11.01 1.07 -26.28
N GLU A 51 10.81 -0.13 -26.78
CA GLU A 51 9.53 -0.65 -27.18
C GLU A 51 8.54 -0.68 -26.00
N GLY A 52 7.29 -0.29 -26.24
CA GLY A 52 6.22 -0.30 -25.25
C GLY A 52 6.15 0.94 -24.37
N LEU A 53 7.09 1.90 -24.48
CA LEU A 53 6.98 3.20 -23.83
C LEU A 53 6.22 4.18 -24.73
N THR A 54 5.30 4.92 -24.10
CA THR A 54 4.43 5.89 -24.79
C THR A 54 4.38 7.21 -24.00
N LEU A 55 3.88 8.27 -24.63
CA LEU A 55 3.63 9.56 -23.95
C LEU A 55 4.87 10.09 -23.21
N ILE A 56 6.06 9.95 -23.84
CA ILE A 56 7.33 10.31 -23.23
C ILE A 56 7.43 11.84 -23.15
N GLU A 57 7.68 12.33 -21.94
CA GLU A 57 7.92 13.75 -21.66
C GLU A 57 9.13 13.92 -20.75
N ASP A 58 9.74 15.09 -20.81
CA ASP A 58 10.78 15.50 -19.88
C ASP A 58 10.55 16.93 -19.37
N THR A 59 11.22 17.26 -18.26
CA THR A 59 11.09 18.56 -17.60
C THR A 59 12.18 19.55 -18.02
N ARG A 60 12.94 19.25 -19.10
CA ARG A 60 13.92 20.19 -19.62
C ARG A 60 13.22 21.46 -20.11
N PRO A 61 13.81 22.65 -19.87
CA PRO A 61 13.23 23.88 -20.38
C PRO A 61 13.19 23.84 -21.92
N LEU A 62 12.03 24.20 -22.46
CA LEU A 62 11.90 24.35 -23.91
C LEU A 62 12.86 25.45 -24.40
N PRO A 63 13.59 25.20 -25.52
CA PRO A 63 14.46 26.21 -26.07
C PRO A 63 13.66 27.47 -26.44
N GLY A 64 14.14 28.60 -26.03
CA GLY A 64 13.51 29.89 -26.28
C GLY A 64 14.45 31.02 -26.02
N ILE A 65 14.02 32.21 -26.38
CA ILE A 65 14.78 33.45 -26.19
C ILE A 65 13.94 34.35 -25.30
N ASP A 66 14.55 34.83 -24.22
CA ASP A 66 14.02 35.92 -23.41
C ASP A 66 14.76 37.20 -23.77
N TRP A 67 14.03 38.29 -23.76
CA TRP A 67 14.63 39.61 -24.01
C TRP A 67 15.00 40.24 -22.65
N GLN A 68 16.30 40.31 -22.38
CA GLN A 68 16.81 41.03 -21.23
C GLN A 68 16.80 42.52 -21.54
N ILE A 69 16.06 43.28 -20.76
CA ILE A 69 15.99 44.74 -20.88
C ILE A 69 16.85 45.35 -19.77
N ASN A 70 17.96 45.97 -20.13
CA ASN A 70 18.82 46.65 -19.20
C ASN A 70 18.50 48.13 -19.24
N VAL A 71 18.27 48.73 -18.09
CA VAL A 71 18.04 50.20 -17.93
C VAL A 71 19.32 50.84 -17.47
N ASP A 72 19.79 51.83 -18.24
CA ASP A 72 20.92 52.68 -17.84
C ASP A 72 20.40 53.73 -16.84
N VAL A 73 20.61 53.43 -15.56
CA VAL A 73 20.10 54.23 -14.43
C VAL A 73 20.71 55.63 -14.43
N GLU A 74 21.97 55.81 -14.87
CA GLU A 74 22.63 57.13 -14.90
C GLU A 74 22.00 58.01 -15.98
N LYS A 75 21.78 57.46 -17.18
CA LYS A 75 21.12 58.21 -18.25
C LYS A 75 19.67 58.51 -17.88
N ALA A 76 18.92 57.53 -17.33
CA ALA A 76 17.58 57.77 -16.87
C ALA A 76 17.50 58.88 -15.82
N GLY A 77 18.42 58.87 -14.85
CA GLY A 77 18.53 59.91 -13.81
C GLY A 77 18.84 61.29 -14.36
N ARG A 78 19.74 61.42 -15.38
CA ARG A 78 20.02 62.69 -16.04
C ARG A 78 18.83 63.38 -16.67
N PHE A 79 17.91 62.54 -17.22
CA PHE A 79 16.66 63.03 -17.81
C PHE A 79 15.52 63.10 -16.79
N GLY A 80 15.76 62.79 -15.53
CA GLY A 80 14.73 62.73 -14.49
C GLY A 80 13.67 61.67 -14.70
N ALA A 81 14.02 60.60 -15.42
CA ALA A 81 13.18 59.44 -15.59
C ALA A 81 13.37 58.47 -14.43
N ASP A 82 12.29 58.10 -13.75
CA ASP A 82 12.31 57.08 -12.70
C ASP A 82 12.30 55.66 -13.31
N VAL A 83 13.15 54.78 -12.77
CA VAL A 83 13.27 53.39 -13.20
C VAL A 83 11.92 52.63 -13.06
N THR A 84 11.13 53.00 -12.05
CA THR A 84 9.75 52.42 -11.84
C THR A 84 8.86 52.78 -13.03
N THR A 85 8.90 54.02 -13.49
CA THR A 85 8.12 54.47 -14.65
C THR A 85 8.55 53.74 -15.93
N VAL A 86 9.86 53.54 -16.11
CA VAL A 86 10.41 52.76 -17.24
C VAL A 86 9.87 51.31 -17.17
N GLY A 87 9.90 50.68 -16.00
CA GLY A 87 9.37 49.34 -15.78
C GLY A 87 7.87 49.24 -16.08
N ALA A 88 7.10 50.24 -15.65
CA ALA A 88 5.64 50.28 -15.92
C ALA A 88 5.37 50.43 -17.44
N MET A 89 6.17 51.19 -18.17
CA MET A 89 6.02 51.30 -19.63
C MET A 89 6.35 49.99 -20.35
N VAL A 90 7.38 49.24 -19.89
CA VAL A 90 7.68 47.92 -20.41
C VAL A 90 6.52 46.96 -20.12
N GLN A 91 5.95 47.00 -18.93
CA GLN A 91 4.77 46.17 -18.59
C GLN A 91 3.56 46.50 -19.45
N LEU A 92 3.32 47.79 -19.75
CA LEU A 92 2.21 48.23 -20.59
C LEU A 92 2.23 47.61 -21.99
N VAL A 93 3.45 47.43 -22.56
CA VAL A 93 3.63 46.79 -23.88
C VAL A 93 3.53 45.27 -23.79
N THR A 94 3.98 44.65 -22.70
CA THR A 94 4.07 43.19 -22.56
C THR A 94 2.80 42.60 -21.93
N ARG A 95 2.71 42.64 -20.61
CA ARG A 95 1.65 42.01 -19.83
C ARG A 95 0.46 42.92 -19.55
N GLY A 96 0.63 44.23 -19.70
CA GLY A 96 -0.25 45.24 -19.14
C GLY A 96 0.02 45.50 -17.66
N VAL A 97 -0.42 46.67 -17.21
CA VAL A 97 -0.31 47.10 -15.81
C VAL A 97 -1.59 46.73 -15.10
N LEU A 98 -1.46 45.99 -14.03
CA LEU A 98 -2.60 45.71 -13.15
C LEU A 98 -2.92 46.96 -12.35
N LEU A 99 -4.15 47.46 -12.47
CA LEU A 99 -4.63 48.60 -11.72
C LEU A 99 -5.31 48.22 -10.43
N ASP A 100 -6.23 47.25 -10.51
CA ASP A 100 -7.00 46.77 -9.39
C ASP A 100 -7.62 45.42 -9.68
N THR A 101 -8.24 44.79 -8.66
CA THR A 101 -9.06 43.61 -8.81
C THR A 101 -10.48 43.92 -8.33
N MET A 102 -11.49 43.38 -9.01
CA MET A 102 -12.85 43.49 -8.56
C MET A 102 -13.50 42.10 -8.45
N ARG A 103 -14.33 41.95 -7.42
CA ARG A 103 -15.14 40.75 -7.24
C ARG A 103 -16.52 41.02 -7.76
N VAL A 104 -17.01 40.20 -8.68
CA VAL A 104 -18.37 40.29 -9.23
C VAL A 104 -19.22 39.16 -8.64
N ASP A 105 -20.51 39.43 -8.41
CA ASP A 105 -21.44 38.45 -7.80
C ASP A 105 -21.63 37.18 -8.63
N SER A 106 -21.27 37.20 -9.91
CA SER A 106 -21.38 36.06 -10.85
C SER A 106 -20.14 35.15 -10.90
N SER A 107 -19.07 35.48 -10.18
CA SER A 107 -17.80 34.70 -10.19
C SER A 107 -17.23 34.61 -8.79
N ASP A 108 -16.79 33.40 -8.42
CA ASP A 108 -16.06 33.18 -7.17
C ASP A 108 -14.58 33.68 -7.26
N GLU A 109 -14.10 33.95 -8.46
CA GLU A 109 -12.74 34.44 -8.70
C GLU A 109 -12.74 35.97 -8.87
N GLU A 110 -11.65 36.62 -8.41
CA GLU A 110 -11.41 38.03 -8.59
C GLU A 110 -11.05 38.33 -10.06
N VAL A 111 -11.72 39.34 -10.61
CA VAL A 111 -11.50 39.81 -11.98
C VAL A 111 -10.44 40.91 -11.96
N GLU A 112 -9.35 40.71 -12.67
CA GLU A 112 -8.25 41.68 -12.78
C GLU A 112 -8.63 42.85 -13.74
N ILE A 113 -8.44 44.08 -13.30
CA ILE A 113 -8.58 45.27 -14.11
C ILE A 113 -7.17 45.62 -14.63
N ARG A 114 -6.87 45.33 -15.90
CA ARG A 114 -5.59 45.62 -16.54
C ARG A 114 -5.68 46.66 -17.64
N VAL A 115 -4.75 47.55 -17.63
CA VAL A 115 -4.48 48.49 -18.76
C VAL A 115 -3.36 47.96 -19.58
N ARG A 116 -3.55 47.81 -20.87
CA ARG A 116 -2.55 47.39 -21.82
C ARG A 116 -2.77 48.05 -23.17
N LEU A 117 -1.71 48.12 -23.99
CA LEU A 117 -1.80 48.61 -25.36
C LEU A 117 -2.69 47.64 -26.22
N PRO A 118 -3.34 48.18 -27.27
CA PRO A 118 -3.99 47.34 -28.27
C PRO A 118 -3.02 46.32 -28.88
N GLU A 119 -3.53 45.22 -29.38
CA GLU A 119 -2.75 44.05 -29.79
C GLU A 119 -1.66 44.39 -30.84
N ASN A 120 -1.99 45.23 -31.81
CA ASN A 120 -1.08 45.67 -32.85
C ASN A 120 0.14 46.43 -32.33
N TYR A 121 0.06 46.99 -31.11
CA TYR A 121 1.15 47.73 -30.48
C TYR A 121 1.89 46.95 -29.39
N ARG A 122 1.54 45.67 -29.20
CA ARG A 122 2.21 44.80 -28.22
C ARG A 122 3.39 44.06 -28.87
N ILE A 123 4.24 44.76 -29.56
CA ILE A 123 5.44 44.25 -30.21
C ILE A 123 6.68 44.93 -29.65
N LEU A 124 7.83 44.25 -29.70
CA LEU A 124 9.08 44.75 -29.14
C LEU A 124 9.54 46.09 -29.73
N SER A 125 9.23 46.38 -31.00
CA SER A 125 9.55 47.63 -31.64
C SER A 125 8.78 48.84 -31.06
N THR A 126 7.61 48.59 -30.43
CA THR A 126 6.88 49.65 -29.74
C THR A 126 7.66 50.25 -28.58
N LEU A 127 8.51 49.43 -27.91
CA LEU A 127 9.38 49.91 -26.84
C LEU A 127 10.35 51.01 -27.32
N ASP A 128 10.75 51.02 -28.59
CA ASP A 128 11.65 52.03 -29.17
C ASP A 128 10.94 53.37 -29.43
N THR A 129 9.63 53.30 -29.69
CA THR A 129 8.78 54.46 -30.01
C THR A 129 8.10 55.09 -28.79
N LEU A 130 7.97 54.33 -27.70
CA LEU A 130 7.37 54.80 -26.47
C LEU A 130 8.21 55.92 -25.86
N LYS A 131 7.52 56.94 -25.35
CA LYS A 131 8.13 58.09 -24.70
C LYS A 131 7.73 58.14 -23.23
N VAL A 132 8.70 58.36 -22.38
CA VAL A 132 8.50 58.62 -20.95
C VAL A 132 8.40 60.10 -20.72
N ARG A 133 7.44 60.50 -19.91
CA ARG A 133 7.32 61.93 -19.49
C ARG A 133 8.32 62.20 -18.40
N THR A 134 9.23 63.09 -18.69
CA THR A 134 10.25 63.57 -17.78
C THR A 134 10.09 65.07 -17.50
N LYS A 135 10.94 65.64 -16.66
CA LYS A 135 10.97 67.09 -16.38
C LYS A 135 11.32 67.91 -17.63
N ASP A 136 12.11 67.31 -18.50
CA ASP A 136 12.60 67.94 -19.73
C ASP A 136 11.73 67.66 -20.98
N GLY A 137 10.57 67.04 -20.77
CA GLY A 137 9.66 66.71 -21.84
C GLY A 137 9.44 65.18 -22.05
N LEU A 138 8.99 64.84 -23.26
CA LEU A 138 8.77 63.43 -23.66
C LEU A 138 10.03 62.85 -24.29
N ILE A 139 10.70 61.95 -23.63
CA ILE A 139 11.95 61.34 -24.08
C ILE A 139 11.69 59.88 -24.49
N PRO A 140 12.17 59.41 -25.66
CA PRO A 140 12.05 58.03 -26.08
C PRO A 140 12.74 57.06 -25.10
N LEU A 141 12.07 55.93 -24.84
CA LEU A 141 12.57 54.90 -23.95
C LEU A 141 13.90 54.30 -24.43
N SER A 142 14.12 54.25 -25.74
CA SER A 142 15.33 53.78 -26.39
C SER A 142 16.61 54.52 -25.98
N ASN A 143 16.50 55.72 -25.40
CA ASN A 143 17.68 56.49 -24.96
C ASN A 143 18.36 55.90 -23.71
N PHE A 144 17.59 55.15 -22.88
CA PHE A 144 18.12 54.61 -21.62
C PHE A 144 17.84 53.12 -21.42
N ILE A 145 17.29 52.41 -22.43
CA ILE A 145 17.19 50.95 -22.39
C ILE A 145 18.03 50.31 -23.45
N THR A 146 18.66 49.19 -23.13
CA THR A 146 19.30 48.30 -24.10
C THR A 146 18.64 46.91 -24.00
N ARG A 147 18.50 46.25 -25.14
CA ARG A 147 17.89 44.94 -25.25
C ARG A 147 18.90 43.93 -25.75
N SER A 148 19.03 42.82 -25.09
CA SER A 148 19.83 41.67 -25.52
C SER A 148 19.04 40.39 -25.50
N PRO A 149 19.10 39.54 -26.54
CA PRO A 149 18.52 38.24 -26.50
C PRO A 149 19.35 37.36 -25.55
N VAL A 150 18.73 36.74 -24.58
CA VAL A 150 19.34 35.81 -23.67
C VAL A 150 18.61 34.46 -23.77
N LYS A 151 19.31 33.36 -23.46
CA LYS A 151 18.74 32.06 -23.43
C LYS A 151 17.58 32.05 -22.39
N LYS A 152 16.40 31.57 -22.79
CA LYS A 152 15.28 31.47 -21.86
C LYS A 152 15.68 30.61 -20.69
N LEU A 153 15.58 31.13 -19.49
CA LEU A 153 15.80 30.42 -18.27
C LEU A 153 14.45 29.78 -17.87
N GLY A 154 14.38 28.44 -17.89
CA GLY A 154 13.25 27.75 -17.37
C GLY A 154 13.22 27.66 -15.84
N GLU A 155 12.34 26.92 -15.31
CA GLU A 155 12.28 26.63 -13.89
C GLU A 155 13.51 25.79 -13.45
N ILE A 156 14.10 26.15 -12.32
CA ILE A 156 15.22 25.41 -11.73
C ILE A 156 14.73 24.68 -10.52
N ASN A 157 14.49 23.39 -10.69
CA ASN A 157 14.08 22.50 -9.62
C ASN A 157 15.29 21.84 -8.96
N ARG A 158 15.26 21.72 -7.65
CA ARG A 158 16.30 21.07 -6.84
C ARG A 158 15.70 20.13 -5.81
N ILE A 159 16.38 19.00 -5.64
CA ILE A 159 16.15 18.05 -4.58
C ILE A 159 17.50 17.64 -3.99
N ASP A 160 17.61 17.49 -2.70
CA ASP A 160 18.88 17.22 -2.01
C ASP A 160 20.00 18.19 -2.42
N GLN A 161 19.66 19.47 -2.62
CA GLN A 161 20.56 20.56 -3.08
C GLN A 161 21.11 20.40 -4.50
N LYS A 162 20.81 19.31 -5.22
CA LYS A 162 21.19 19.08 -6.62
C LYS A 162 20.06 19.49 -7.55
N ARG A 163 20.43 19.98 -8.75
CA ARG A 163 19.47 20.20 -9.84
C ARG A 163 19.02 18.87 -10.39
N PHE A 164 17.79 18.80 -10.88
CA PHE A 164 17.27 17.57 -11.49
C PHE A 164 16.39 17.84 -12.70
N PHE A 165 16.32 16.84 -13.57
CA PHE A 165 15.32 16.71 -14.61
C PHE A 165 14.68 15.34 -14.51
N ASP A 166 13.38 15.30 -14.79
CA ASP A 166 12.58 14.10 -14.81
C ASP A 166 12.25 13.69 -16.25
N ILE A 167 12.27 12.40 -16.52
CA ILE A 167 11.78 11.79 -17.76
C ILE A 167 10.65 10.85 -17.36
N LYS A 168 9.47 11.06 -17.93
CA LYS A 168 8.27 10.31 -17.63
C LYS A 168 7.74 9.62 -18.88
N ALA A 169 7.26 8.41 -18.71
CA ALA A 169 6.65 7.66 -19.79
C ALA A 169 5.45 6.83 -19.32
N GLY A 170 4.45 6.73 -20.15
CA GLY A 170 3.39 5.74 -20.05
C GLY A 170 3.85 4.39 -20.62
N VAL A 171 3.09 3.35 -20.37
CA VAL A 171 3.31 2.02 -20.93
C VAL A 171 2.12 1.65 -21.81
N ALA A 172 2.39 1.09 -22.97
CA ALA A 172 1.33 0.61 -23.88
C ALA A 172 0.76 -0.71 -23.36
N ASP A 173 -0.57 -0.79 -23.32
CA ASP A 173 -1.27 -1.99 -22.89
C ASP A 173 -1.25 -3.10 -23.98
N GLY A 174 -1.22 -4.35 -23.53
CA GLY A 174 -1.41 -5.52 -24.38
C GLY A 174 -0.19 -5.96 -25.19
N LEU A 175 0.97 -5.33 -25.04
CA LEU A 175 2.21 -5.77 -25.66
C LEU A 175 2.94 -6.80 -24.80
N THR A 176 3.56 -7.78 -25.45
CA THR A 176 4.41 -8.78 -24.80
C THR A 176 5.86 -8.62 -25.24
N THR A 177 6.78 -8.90 -24.33
CA THR A 177 8.22 -8.96 -24.62
C THR A 177 8.77 -10.32 -24.22
N THR A 178 9.85 -10.75 -24.87
CA THR A 178 10.51 -12.01 -24.56
C THR A 178 11.65 -11.77 -23.57
N LEU A 179 11.47 -12.21 -22.33
CA LEU A 179 12.56 -12.26 -21.37
C LEU A 179 13.37 -13.56 -21.52
N ILE A 180 14.68 -13.43 -21.54
CA ILE A 180 15.60 -14.57 -21.54
C ILE A 180 16.11 -14.72 -20.10
N ASP A 181 15.73 -15.83 -19.46
CA ASP A 181 16.20 -16.16 -18.10
C ASP A 181 17.70 -16.52 -18.12
N GLN A 182 18.33 -16.53 -16.94
CA GLN A 182 19.75 -16.91 -16.77
C GLN A 182 20.07 -18.30 -17.33
N ASN A 183 19.07 -19.16 -17.46
CA ASN A 183 19.15 -20.50 -18.04
C ASN A 183 18.89 -20.55 -19.56
N GLY A 184 18.74 -19.41 -20.23
CA GLY A 184 18.49 -19.32 -21.69
C GLY A 184 17.05 -19.61 -22.10
N ASN A 185 16.10 -19.82 -21.17
CA ASN A 185 14.71 -20.03 -21.50
C ASN A 185 14.04 -18.71 -21.88
N LYS A 186 13.32 -18.72 -23.00
CA LYS A 186 12.53 -17.59 -23.47
C LYS A 186 11.15 -17.66 -22.86
N THR A 187 10.78 -16.65 -22.07
CA THR A 187 9.43 -16.51 -21.50
C THR A 187 8.79 -15.24 -22.06
N GLU A 188 7.63 -15.36 -22.62
CA GLU A 188 6.84 -14.19 -22.99
C GLU A 188 6.19 -13.59 -21.74
N VAL A 189 6.46 -12.31 -21.52
CA VAL A 189 5.93 -11.55 -20.40
C VAL A 189 5.25 -10.29 -20.93
N PHE A 190 4.12 -9.94 -20.34
CA PHE A 190 3.46 -8.68 -20.65
C PHE A 190 4.34 -7.50 -20.28
N ILE A 191 4.45 -6.54 -21.21
CA ILE A 191 5.13 -5.28 -20.96
C ILE A 191 4.32 -4.53 -19.90
N ASN A 192 4.98 -4.22 -18.80
CA ASN A 192 4.46 -3.40 -17.71
C ASN A 192 5.52 -2.41 -17.21
N ALA A 193 5.13 -1.47 -16.37
CA ALA A 193 6.03 -0.44 -15.87
C ALA A 193 7.26 -1.03 -15.15
N ASN A 194 7.08 -2.04 -14.31
CA ASN A 194 8.16 -2.67 -13.55
C ASN A 194 9.17 -3.39 -14.45
N GLU A 195 8.67 -4.06 -15.50
CA GLU A 195 9.52 -4.73 -16.49
C GLU A 195 10.34 -3.71 -17.28
N ARG A 196 9.72 -2.61 -17.75
CA ARG A 196 10.43 -1.53 -18.46
C ARG A 196 11.46 -0.84 -17.57
N ILE A 197 11.12 -0.58 -16.32
CA ILE A 197 12.06 -0.05 -15.31
C ILE A 197 13.24 -1.00 -15.12
N ALA A 198 13.00 -2.30 -14.98
CA ALA A 198 14.07 -3.30 -14.86
C ALA A 198 14.97 -3.35 -16.11
N HIS A 199 14.38 -3.25 -17.30
CA HIS A 199 15.11 -3.18 -18.56
C HIS A 199 16.02 -1.94 -18.64
N LEU A 200 15.47 -0.77 -18.34
CA LEU A 200 16.20 0.51 -18.34
C LEU A 200 17.25 0.57 -17.23
N THR A 201 16.99 -0.04 -16.07
CA THR A 201 17.98 -0.16 -14.98
C THR A 201 19.21 -0.93 -15.44
N LYS A 202 19.01 -2.10 -16.09
CA LYS A 202 20.12 -2.87 -16.66
C LYS A 202 20.92 -2.09 -17.71
N TYR A 203 20.24 -1.22 -18.47
CA TYR A 203 20.90 -0.35 -19.42
C TYR A 203 21.76 0.69 -18.70
N LEU A 204 21.22 1.38 -17.68
CA LEU A 204 21.91 2.40 -16.89
C LEU A 204 23.10 1.84 -16.11
N GLU A 205 23.02 0.61 -15.62
CA GLU A 205 24.12 -0.09 -14.94
C GLU A 205 25.29 -0.41 -15.91
N LYS A 206 24.97 -0.74 -17.16
CA LYS A 206 25.98 -1.03 -18.19
C LYS A 206 26.58 0.24 -18.81
N ASN A 207 25.80 1.31 -18.85
CA ASN A 207 26.18 2.58 -19.45
C ASN A 207 26.05 3.70 -18.41
N PRO A 208 27.02 3.86 -17.50
CA PRO A 208 26.94 4.87 -16.45
C PRO A 208 26.88 6.26 -17.07
N LEU A 209 25.97 7.06 -16.57
CA LEU A 209 25.90 8.48 -16.88
C LEU A 209 27.17 9.17 -16.37
N GLY A 210 27.62 10.20 -17.03
CA GLY A 210 28.91 10.88 -16.75
C GLY A 210 29.18 11.17 -15.28
N PRO A 211 30.42 11.47 -14.91
CA PRO A 211 30.80 11.72 -13.52
C PRO A 211 30.01 12.93 -12.95
N GLY A 212 29.39 12.73 -11.79
CA GLY A 212 28.59 13.77 -11.12
C GLY A 212 27.10 13.74 -11.40
N ILE A 213 26.61 12.83 -12.26
CA ILE A 213 25.19 12.60 -12.49
C ILE A 213 24.76 11.33 -11.73
N SER A 214 23.77 11.47 -10.89
CA SER A 214 23.10 10.36 -10.21
C SER A 214 21.68 10.23 -10.76
N TRP A 215 21.14 9.02 -10.71
CA TRP A 215 19.79 8.74 -11.15
C TRP A 215 19.01 7.96 -10.09
N GLU A 216 17.70 8.11 -10.11
CA GLU A 216 16.78 7.36 -9.26
C GLU A 216 15.43 7.18 -9.95
N TRP A 217 14.78 6.09 -9.65
CA TRP A 217 13.38 5.89 -10.01
C TRP A 217 12.52 6.59 -8.96
N THR A 218 11.54 7.37 -9.42
CA THR A 218 10.69 8.20 -8.57
C THR A 218 9.22 8.03 -8.97
N GLY A 219 8.32 8.84 -8.41
CA GLY A 219 6.89 8.71 -8.64
C GLY A 219 6.34 7.42 -8.06
N ASP A 220 5.54 6.68 -8.83
CA ASP A 220 4.88 5.46 -8.36
C ASP A 220 5.84 4.44 -7.73
N GLN A 221 7.09 4.35 -8.18
CA GLN A 221 8.08 3.43 -7.64
C GLN A 221 8.57 3.87 -6.25
N GLU A 222 8.81 5.14 -6.08
CA GLU A 222 9.20 5.73 -4.78
C GLU A 222 8.06 5.57 -3.77
N ASP A 223 6.84 5.95 -4.17
CA ASP A 223 5.63 5.82 -3.34
C ASP A 223 5.34 4.36 -2.96
N GLN A 224 5.54 3.41 -3.91
CA GLN A 224 5.40 1.99 -3.65
C GLN A 224 6.49 1.47 -2.69
N ALA A 225 7.74 1.88 -2.85
CA ALA A 225 8.85 1.46 -1.99
C ALA A 225 8.66 1.98 -0.55
N GLU A 226 8.30 3.25 -0.39
CA GLU A 226 8.00 3.85 0.91
C GLU A 226 6.80 3.17 1.57
N SER A 227 5.71 2.99 0.82
CA SER A 227 4.51 2.31 1.29
C SER A 227 4.78 0.86 1.67
N GLN A 228 5.63 0.16 0.92
CA GLN A 228 6.04 -1.21 1.22
C GLN A 228 6.85 -1.29 2.51
N ALA A 229 7.82 -0.39 2.71
CA ALA A 229 8.61 -0.33 3.94
C ALA A 229 7.72 -0.04 5.16
N PHE A 230 6.80 0.93 5.01
CA PHE A 230 5.80 1.22 6.03
C PHE A 230 4.90 0.02 6.32
N LEU A 231 4.38 -0.64 5.28
CA LEU A 231 3.48 -1.78 5.42
C LEU A 231 4.17 -2.95 6.14
N TYR A 232 5.42 -3.27 5.79
CA TYR A 232 6.17 -4.33 6.47
C TYR A 232 6.39 -4.01 7.95
N SER A 233 6.76 -2.78 8.28
CA SER A 233 6.97 -2.36 9.66
C SER A 233 5.65 -2.36 10.45
N ALA A 234 4.59 -1.79 9.90
CA ALA A 234 3.26 -1.74 10.50
C ALA A 234 2.66 -3.14 10.70
N PHE A 235 2.74 -4.01 9.68
CA PHE A 235 2.23 -5.37 9.76
C PHE A 235 3.00 -6.21 10.78
N SER A 236 4.34 -6.09 10.81
CA SER A 236 5.18 -6.79 11.79
C SER A 236 4.90 -6.32 13.21
N ALA A 237 4.75 -5.01 13.42
CA ALA A 237 4.39 -4.45 14.72
C ALA A 237 2.98 -4.89 15.15
N ALA A 238 2.01 -4.90 14.23
CA ALA A 238 0.65 -5.39 14.49
C ALA A 238 0.65 -6.88 14.87
N LEU A 239 1.39 -7.72 14.14
CA LEU A 239 1.51 -9.15 14.48
C LEU A 239 2.18 -9.37 15.84
N ALA A 240 3.23 -8.61 16.15
CA ALA A 240 3.91 -8.69 17.45
C ALA A 240 2.98 -8.26 18.59
N LEU A 241 2.25 -7.15 18.43
CA LEU A 241 1.28 -6.68 19.42
C LEU A 241 0.14 -7.68 19.59
N MET A 242 -0.43 -8.19 18.51
CA MET A 242 -1.46 -9.24 18.55
C MET A 242 -0.94 -10.49 19.25
N PHE A 243 0.31 -10.90 18.98
CA PHE A 243 0.91 -12.04 19.66
C PHE A 243 0.99 -11.85 21.18
N ILE A 244 1.43 -10.67 21.65
CA ILE A 244 1.51 -10.35 23.08
C ILE A 244 0.12 -10.38 23.72
N ILE A 245 -0.87 -9.76 23.09
CA ILE A 245 -2.26 -9.74 23.59
C ILE A 245 -2.84 -11.17 23.63
N LEU A 246 -2.65 -11.96 22.57
CA LEU A 246 -3.13 -13.34 22.52
C LEU A 246 -2.43 -14.24 23.55
N LEU A 247 -1.13 -14.00 23.79
CA LEU A 247 -0.39 -14.72 24.81
C LEU A 247 -0.92 -14.42 26.22
N ALA A 248 -1.22 -13.15 26.48
CA ALA A 248 -1.85 -12.73 27.74
C ALA A 248 -3.25 -13.31 27.91
N GLN A 249 -4.07 -13.29 26.84
CA GLN A 249 -5.45 -13.80 26.84
C GLN A 249 -5.52 -15.31 27.04
N PHE A 250 -4.74 -16.07 26.29
CA PHE A 250 -4.84 -17.54 26.27
C PHE A 250 -3.90 -18.23 27.26
N ASN A 251 -2.92 -17.52 27.81
CA ASN A 251 -1.84 -18.10 28.61
C ASN A 251 -1.22 -19.35 27.99
N SER A 252 -1.11 -19.37 26.66
CA SER A 252 -0.66 -20.51 25.86
C SER A 252 0.03 -20.06 24.58
N PHE A 253 1.35 -20.27 24.51
CA PHE A 253 2.15 -19.97 23.33
C PHE A 253 1.61 -20.65 22.06
N TYR A 254 1.22 -21.94 22.18
CA TYR A 254 0.69 -22.71 21.07
C TYR A 254 -0.59 -22.11 20.47
N ASN A 255 -1.56 -21.75 21.31
CA ASN A 255 -2.82 -21.19 20.85
C ASN A 255 -2.62 -19.84 20.18
N SER A 256 -1.74 -18.99 20.71
CA SER A 256 -1.39 -17.70 20.10
C SER A 256 -0.75 -17.87 18.72
N VAL A 257 0.18 -18.82 18.58
CA VAL A 257 0.81 -19.12 17.28
C VAL A 257 -0.21 -19.66 16.26
N VAL A 258 -1.15 -20.53 16.68
CA VAL A 258 -2.21 -21.05 15.80
C VAL A 258 -3.07 -19.93 15.24
N VAL A 259 -3.44 -18.95 16.06
CA VAL A 259 -4.21 -17.77 15.60
C VAL A 259 -3.42 -16.95 14.59
N LEU A 260 -2.15 -16.66 14.87
CA LEU A 260 -1.31 -15.89 13.94
C LEU A 260 -1.05 -16.63 12.63
N LEU A 261 -0.89 -17.95 12.69
CA LEU A 261 -0.73 -18.75 11.47
C LEU A 261 -1.96 -18.67 10.56
N ALA A 262 -3.17 -18.62 11.13
CA ALA A 262 -4.37 -18.40 10.34
C ALA A 262 -4.41 -17.02 9.66
N VAL A 263 -3.85 -15.99 10.30
CA VAL A 263 -3.68 -14.66 9.67
C VAL A 263 -2.75 -14.73 8.47
N ILE A 264 -1.60 -15.39 8.61
CA ILE A 264 -0.66 -15.56 7.49
C ILE A 264 -1.33 -16.34 6.35
N LEU A 265 -2.04 -17.41 6.66
CA LEU A 265 -2.76 -18.20 5.65
C LEU A 265 -3.90 -17.43 4.98
N SER A 266 -4.50 -16.45 5.65
CA SER A 266 -5.55 -15.61 5.04
C SER A 266 -5.03 -14.75 3.89
N THR A 267 -3.73 -14.42 3.86
CA THR A 267 -3.12 -13.68 2.75
C THR A 267 -3.15 -14.46 1.44
N VAL A 268 -3.12 -15.80 1.50
CA VAL A 268 -3.32 -16.66 0.32
C VAL A 268 -4.71 -16.43 -0.26
N GLY A 269 -5.71 -16.23 0.59
CA GLY A 269 -7.07 -15.90 0.16
C GLY A 269 -7.14 -14.57 -0.60
N VAL A 270 -6.38 -13.58 -0.14
CA VAL A 270 -6.27 -12.28 -0.83
C VAL A 270 -5.69 -12.46 -2.23
N LEU A 271 -4.59 -13.21 -2.36
CA LEU A 271 -3.96 -13.45 -3.66
C LEU A 271 -4.87 -14.20 -4.62
N ILE A 272 -5.61 -15.19 -4.14
CA ILE A 272 -6.62 -15.90 -4.94
C ILE A 272 -7.72 -14.93 -5.38
N GLY A 273 -8.17 -14.04 -4.50
CA GLY A 273 -9.18 -13.03 -4.84
C GLY A 273 -8.72 -12.08 -5.93
N MET A 274 -7.48 -11.59 -5.85
CA MET A 274 -6.89 -10.75 -6.89
C MET A 274 -6.80 -11.48 -8.24
N LEU A 275 -6.41 -12.76 -8.22
CA LEU A 275 -6.35 -13.60 -9.42
C LEU A 275 -7.74 -13.80 -10.04
N VAL A 276 -8.76 -14.16 -9.25
CA VAL A 276 -10.12 -14.39 -9.72
C VAL A 276 -10.75 -13.13 -10.31
N MET A 277 -10.52 -11.98 -9.64
CA MET A 277 -11.06 -10.70 -10.09
C MET A 277 -10.18 -10.02 -11.16
N GLN A 278 -9.06 -10.65 -11.55
CA GLN A 278 -8.08 -10.12 -12.51
C GLN A 278 -7.63 -8.69 -12.17
N GLN A 279 -7.43 -8.41 -10.89
CA GLN A 279 -7.00 -7.11 -10.41
C GLN A 279 -5.49 -7.12 -10.15
N PRO A 280 -4.76 -6.04 -10.52
CA PRO A 280 -3.35 -5.92 -10.18
C PRO A 280 -3.18 -5.79 -8.66
N PHE A 281 -2.10 -6.35 -8.13
CA PHE A 281 -1.76 -6.20 -6.72
C PHE A 281 -1.20 -4.79 -6.46
N SER A 282 -1.91 -3.98 -5.69
CA SER A 282 -1.43 -2.69 -5.21
C SER A 282 -0.86 -2.83 -3.80
N VAL A 283 0.40 -2.43 -3.62
CA VAL A 283 1.04 -2.44 -2.29
C VAL A 283 0.23 -1.60 -1.31
N ILE A 284 -0.24 -0.44 -1.72
CA ILE A 284 -0.99 0.48 -0.86
C ILE A 284 -2.38 -0.09 -0.54
N MET A 285 -3.21 -0.33 -1.55
CA MET A 285 -4.62 -0.69 -1.32
C MET A 285 -4.82 -2.13 -0.90
N THR A 286 -4.18 -3.08 -1.58
CA THR A 286 -4.25 -4.49 -1.20
C THR A 286 -3.51 -4.75 0.10
N GLY A 287 -2.36 -4.09 0.32
CA GLY A 287 -1.59 -4.20 1.55
C GLY A 287 -2.34 -3.72 2.78
N THR A 288 -2.98 -2.55 2.73
CA THR A 288 -3.86 -2.08 3.82
C THR A 288 -5.04 -3.01 4.04
N GLY A 289 -5.59 -3.60 2.96
CA GLY A 289 -6.61 -4.65 3.05
C GLY A 289 -6.14 -5.88 3.83
N ILE A 290 -4.90 -6.33 3.64
CA ILE A 290 -4.30 -7.45 4.39
C ILE A 290 -4.18 -7.11 5.88
N VAL A 291 -3.74 -5.90 6.22
CA VAL A 291 -3.63 -5.45 7.62
C VAL A 291 -5.01 -5.40 8.29
N ALA A 292 -6.01 -4.85 7.62
CA ALA A 292 -7.38 -4.82 8.12
C ALA A 292 -7.96 -6.23 8.31
N LEU A 293 -7.72 -7.12 7.33
CA LEU A 293 -8.15 -8.51 7.37
C LEU A 293 -7.56 -9.26 8.58
N ALA A 294 -6.29 -8.98 8.93
CA ALA A 294 -5.62 -9.62 10.07
C ALA A 294 -6.43 -9.46 11.37
N GLY A 295 -6.92 -8.25 11.65
CA GLY A 295 -7.76 -8.01 12.83
C GLY A 295 -9.07 -8.80 12.84
N ILE A 296 -9.73 -8.92 11.67
CA ILE A 296 -11.00 -9.64 11.54
C ILE A 296 -10.79 -11.16 11.73
N VAL A 297 -9.75 -11.71 11.11
CA VAL A 297 -9.41 -13.14 11.20
C VAL A 297 -9.02 -13.54 12.63
N VAL A 298 -8.24 -12.69 13.30
CA VAL A 298 -7.87 -12.91 14.71
C VAL A 298 -9.11 -12.97 15.59
N ASN A 299 -10.06 -12.04 15.43
CA ASN A 299 -11.29 -12.02 16.21
C ASN A 299 -12.09 -13.34 16.08
N ASN A 300 -12.27 -13.84 14.86
CA ASN A 300 -12.96 -15.11 14.63
C ASN A 300 -12.25 -16.30 15.30
N ASN A 301 -10.93 -16.34 15.26
CA ASN A 301 -10.12 -17.39 15.90
C ASN A 301 -10.12 -17.29 17.42
N ILE A 302 -10.11 -16.07 17.99
CA ILE A 302 -10.21 -15.87 19.45
C ILE A 302 -11.46 -16.54 19.99
N VAL A 303 -12.61 -16.25 19.38
CA VAL A 303 -13.90 -16.80 19.81
C VAL A 303 -13.92 -18.32 19.76
N LEU A 304 -13.29 -18.92 18.75
CA LEU A 304 -13.22 -20.38 18.63
C LEU A 304 -12.30 -21.00 19.69
N ILE A 305 -11.10 -20.44 19.89
CA ILE A 305 -10.13 -20.99 20.85
C ILE A 305 -10.59 -20.78 22.30
N ASP A 306 -11.21 -19.64 22.60
CA ASP A 306 -11.78 -19.38 23.93
C ASP A 306 -12.84 -20.41 24.30
N THR A 307 -13.79 -20.66 23.39
CA THR A 307 -14.81 -21.71 23.57
C THR A 307 -14.19 -23.09 23.72
N TYR A 308 -13.14 -23.41 22.96
CA TYR A 308 -12.42 -24.67 23.12
C TYR A 308 -11.75 -24.76 24.50
N GLN A 309 -11.16 -23.70 25.00
CA GLN A 309 -10.57 -23.69 26.34
C GLN A 309 -11.61 -23.87 27.43
N GLU A 310 -12.79 -23.27 27.27
CA GLU A 310 -13.92 -23.45 28.17
C GLU A 310 -14.39 -24.93 28.20
N PHE A 311 -14.69 -25.50 27.04
CA PHE A 311 -15.13 -26.89 26.95
C PHE A 311 -14.07 -27.91 27.38
N SER A 312 -12.80 -27.64 27.16
CA SER A 312 -11.69 -28.49 27.55
C SER A 312 -11.55 -28.67 29.07
N LYS A 313 -12.22 -27.81 29.88
CA LYS A 313 -12.27 -27.94 31.33
C LYS A 313 -13.18 -29.10 31.76
N TYR A 314 -14.23 -29.41 31.00
CA TYR A 314 -15.28 -30.35 31.37
C TYR A 314 -15.35 -31.58 30.47
N LEU A 315 -14.95 -31.48 29.21
CA LEU A 315 -15.06 -32.52 28.21
C LEU A 315 -13.68 -33.10 27.84
N PRO A 316 -13.64 -34.34 27.33
CA PRO A 316 -12.46 -34.88 26.68
C PRO A 316 -12.01 -33.95 25.54
N ARG A 317 -10.72 -33.76 25.38
CA ARG A 317 -10.17 -32.75 24.48
C ARG A 317 -10.66 -32.83 23.02
N ILE A 318 -10.82 -34.06 22.49
CA ILE A 318 -11.31 -34.26 21.12
C ILE A 318 -12.80 -33.89 21.03
N GLU A 319 -13.60 -34.29 22.01
CA GLU A 319 -15.02 -33.94 22.07
C GLU A 319 -15.20 -32.42 22.25
N ALA A 320 -14.37 -31.78 23.06
CA ALA A 320 -14.36 -30.33 23.21
C ALA A 320 -14.11 -29.61 21.88
N ILE A 321 -13.20 -30.12 21.02
CA ILE A 321 -12.96 -29.56 19.69
C ILE A 321 -14.20 -29.69 18.80
N ILE A 322 -14.83 -30.87 18.76
CA ILE A 322 -15.99 -31.11 17.92
C ILE A 322 -17.18 -30.23 18.34
N ARG A 323 -17.46 -30.14 19.63
CA ARG A 323 -18.55 -29.28 20.14
C ARG A 323 -18.29 -27.81 19.95
N THR A 324 -17.04 -27.39 20.07
CA THR A 324 -16.65 -26.00 19.76
C THR A 324 -16.94 -25.67 18.31
N ALA A 325 -16.55 -26.55 17.38
CA ALA A 325 -16.81 -26.37 15.96
C ALA A 325 -18.30 -26.30 15.66
N GLU A 326 -19.09 -27.24 16.22
CA GLU A 326 -20.53 -27.29 16.06
C GLU A 326 -21.24 -26.02 16.55
N GLN A 327 -20.86 -25.52 17.73
CA GLN A 327 -21.51 -24.36 18.33
C GLN A 327 -21.12 -23.05 17.65
N ARG A 328 -19.88 -22.95 17.19
CA ARG A 328 -19.33 -21.69 16.64
C ARG A 328 -19.44 -21.55 15.12
N ILE A 329 -19.82 -22.59 14.39
CA ILE A 329 -19.98 -22.52 12.93
C ILE A 329 -21.00 -21.45 12.51
N ARG A 330 -22.16 -21.37 13.17
CA ARG A 330 -23.21 -20.41 12.83
C ARG A 330 -22.79 -18.95 13.06
N PRO A 331 -22.31 -18.54 14.26
CA PRO A 331 -21.87 -17.18 14.50
C PRO A 331 -20.75 -16.74 13.55
N VAL A 332 -19.75 -17.60 13.33
CA VAL A 332 -18.61 -17.30 12.46
C VAL A 332 -19.04 -17.16 11.00
N LEU A 333 -19.87 -18.05 10.49
CA LEU A 333 -20.39 -17.92 9.12
C LEU A 333 -21.28 -16.69 8.95
N LEU A 334 -22.12 -16.37 9.95
CA LEU A 334 -23.01 -15.21 9.87
C LEU A 334 -22.20 -13.91 9.80
N THR A 335 -21.22 -13.74 10.68
CA THR A 335 -20.34 -12.54 10.67
C THR A 335 -19.57 -12.43 9.36
N THR A 336 -19.07 -13.53 8.83
CA THR A 336 -18.36 -13.54 7.55
C THR A 336 -19.27 -13.14 6.40
N ILE A 337 -20.43 -13.78 6.26
CA ILE A 337 -21.36 -13.53 5.17
C ILE A 337 -21.87 -12.07 5.22
N THR A 338 -22.20 -11.56 6.40
CA THR A 338 -22.66 -10.17 6.54
C THR A 338 -21.57 -9.17 6.18
N THR A 339 -20.33 -9.42 6.58
CA THR A 339 -19.18 -8.54 6.21
C THR A 339 -18.89 -8.60 4.71
N MET A 340 -18.89 -9.81 4.13
CA MET A 340 -18.70 -9.99 2.69
C MET A 340 -19.81 -9.32 1.87
N ALA A 341 -21.07 -9.48 2.29
CA ALA A 341 -22.22 -8.85 1.65
C ALA A 341 -22.17 -7.31 1.74
N GLY A 342 -21.71 -6.78 2.87
CA GLY A 342 -21.53 -5.33 3.03
C GLY A 342 -20.43 -4.74 2.13
N LEU A 343 -19.37 -5.52 1.86
CA LEU A 343 -18.26 -5.09 1.00
C LEU A 343 -18.45 -5.47 -0.48
N ALA A 344 -19.39 -6.36 -0.81
CA ALA A 344 -19.63 -6.83 -2.16
C ALA A 344 -19.94 -5.70 -3.19
N PRO A 345 -20.75 -4.68 -2.88
CA PRO A 345 -20.97 -3.56 -3.79
C PRO A 345 -19.66 -2.83 -4.13
N MET A 346 -18.82 -2.57 -3.12
CA MET A 346 -17.54 -1.89 -3.29
C MET A 346 -16.55 -2.77 -4.09
N MET A 347 -16.53 -4.08 -3.87
CA MET A 347 -15.75 -5.03 -4.64
C MET A 347 -16.14 -5.04 -6.12
N CYS A 348 -17.43 -4.90 -6.43
CA CYS A 348 -17.94 -4.79 -7.80
C CYS A 348 -17.81 -3.38 -8.39
N GLY A 349 -17.25 -2.41 -7.68
CA GLY A 349 -17.09 -1.03 -8.15
C GLY A 349 -18.39 -0.24 -8.20
N LEU A 350 -19.45 -0.69 -7.52
CA LEU A 350 -20.74 -0.04 -7.51
C LEU A 350 -20.73 1.16 -6.53
N SER A 351 -21.06 2.33 -7.03
CA SER A 351 -21.22 3.56 -6.24
C SER A 351 -22.66 4.06 -6.35
N LEU A 352 -23.31 4.29 -5.22
CA LEU A 352 -24.68 4.78 -5.12
C LEU A 352 -24.68 6.26 -4.73
N ASN A 353 -25.36 7.08 -5.50
CA ASN A 353 -25.55 8.49 -5.19
C ASN A 353 -26.92 8.71 -4.55
N PHE A 354 -26.94 8.88 -3.22
CA PHE A 354 -28.18 9.06 -2.46
C PHE A 354 -28.75 10.48 -2.53
N ILE A 355 -27.94 11.46 -2.95
CA ILE A 355 -28.35 12.87 -2.99
C ILE A 355 -29.09 13.17 -4.30
N ASN A 356 -28.48 12.83 -5.43
CA ASN A 356 -29.01 13.12 -6.75
C ASN A 356 -29.78 11.94 -7.37
N GLY A 357 -29.81 10.80 -6.69
CA GLY A 357 -30.32 9.54 -7.21
C GLY A 357 -29.44 8.98 -8.33
N GLY A 358 -29.35 7.66 -8.42
CA GLY A 358 -28.60 6.98 -9.47
C GLY A 358 -27.47 6.13 -8.94
N TYR A 359 -26.85 5.38 -9.86
CA TYR A 359 -25.68 4.56 -9.57
C TYR A 359 -24.62 4.75 -10.65
N SER A 360 -23.37 4.56 -10.27
CA SER A 360 -22.25 4.51 -11.21
C SER A 360 -21.43 3.27 -10.93
N VAL A 361 -20.90 2.68 -12.00
CA VAL A 361 -19.98 1.54 -11.90
C VAL A 361 -18.60 2.03 -12.29
N ASP A 362 -17.59 1.56 -11.54
CA ASP A 362 -16.18 1.91 -11.76
C ASP A 362 -15.91 3.43 -11.78
N SER A 363 -16.61 4.18 -10.91
CA SER A 363 -16.27 5.59 -10.70
C SER A 363 -14.85 5.72 -10.15
N PRO A 364 -14.14 6.87 -10.38
CA PRO A 364 -12.77 7.05 -9.89
C PRO A 364 -12.61 6.74 -8.40
N THR A 365 -13.56 7.15 -7.57
CA THR A 365 -13.56 6.87 -6.14
C THR A 365 -13.78 5.40 -5.82
N SER A 366 -14.68 4.69 -6.54
CA SER A 366 -14.95 3.28 -6.30
C SER A 366 -13.76 2.40 -6.69
N LEU A 367 -13.03 2.75 -7.74
CA LEU A 367 -11.85 2.03 -8.19
C LEU A 367 -10.71 2.06 -7.16
N TRP A 368 -10.59 3.15 -6.41
CA TRP A 368 -9.62 3.24 -5.32
C TRP A 368 -9.83 2.14 -4.26
N TRP A 369 -11.07 1.93 -3.85
CA TRP A 369 -11.42 1.02 -2.77
C TRP A 369 -11.68 -0.42 -3.23
N LYS A 370 -11.81 -0.64 -4.55
CA LYS A 370 -12.14 -1.93 -5.14
C LYS A 370 -11.15 -3.02 -4.75
N GLN A 371 -9.85 -2.73 -4.82
CA GLN A 371 -8.79 -3.68 -4.48
C GLN A 371 -8.77 -4.03 -2.99
N LEU A 372 -8.98 -3.04 -2.12
CA LEU A 372 -9.10 -3.26 -0.68
C LEU A 372 -10.32 -4.15 -0.37
N ALA A 373 -11.48 -3.85 -0.96
CA ALA A 373 -12.69 -4.64 -0.76
C ALA A 373 -12.51 -6.09 -1.24
N THR A 374 -11.90 -6.29 -2.40
CA THR A 374 -11.58 -7.61 -2.94
C THR A 374 -10.65 -8.37 -1.99
N ALA A 375 -9.60 -7.73 -1.48
CA ALA A 375 -8.69 -8.34 -0.52
C ALA A 375 -9.41 -8.82 0.74
N VAL A 376 -10.28 -7.98 1.30
CA VAL A 376 -11.01 -8.34 2.53
C VAL A 376 -12.07 -9.41 2.26
N VAL A 377 -12.84 -9.32 1.18
CA VAL A 377 -13.92 -10.29 0.87
C VAL A 377 -13.35 -11.69 0.63
N PHE A 378 -12.40 -11.82 -0.28
CA PHE A 378 -11.82 -13.13 -0.58
C PHE A 378 -10.92 -13.62 0.55
N GLY A 379 -10.13 -12.75 1.14
CA GLY A 379 -9.30 -13.08 2.29
C GLY A 379 -10.12 -13.59 3.47
N LEU A 380 -11.22 -12.91 3.81
CA LEU A 380 -12.12 -13.32 4.89
C LEU A 380 -12.88 -14.62 4.56
N GLY A 381 -13.34 -14.79 3.33
CA GLY A 381 -14.00 -16.01 2.89
C GLY A 381 -13.13 -17.25 3.07
N ILE A 382 -11.90 -17.19 2.56
CA ILE A 382 -10.93 -18.30 2.68
C ILE A 382 -10.44 -18.44 4.12
N ALA A 383 -10.17 -17.34 4.82
CA ALA A 383 -9.80 -17.38 6.23
C ALA A 383 -10.86 -18.06 7.08
N THR A 384 -12.14 -17.83 6.80
CA THR A 384 -13.23 -18.47 7.56
C THR A 384 -13.28 -19.97 7.33
N MET A 385 -13.13 -20.44 6.08
CA MET A 385 -13.01 -21.87 5.80
C MET A 385 -11.79 -22.47 6.52
N LEU A 386 -10.65 -21.79 6.47
CA LEU A 386 -9.45 -22.20 7.19
C LEU A 386 -9.67 -22.22 8.70
N THR A 387 -10.29 -21.20 9.26
CA THR A 387 -10.56 -21.13 10.71
C THR A 387 -11.44 -22.30 11.17
N LEU A 388 -12.46 -22.64 10.42
CA LEU A 388 -13.40 -23.72 10.78
C LEU A 388 -12.80 -25.12 10.61
N VAL A 389 -11.84 -25.31 9.71
CA VAL A 389 -11.24 -26.62 9.44
C VAL A 389 -9.83 -26.71 10.01
N PHE A 390 -8.98 -25.74 9.73
CA PHE A 390 -7.56 -25.77 10.05
C PHE A 390 -7.29 -25.57 11.54
N THR A 391 -7.97 -24.61 12.19
CA THR A 391 -7.77 -24.36 13.62
C THR A 391 -8.16 -25.56 14.48
N PRO A 392 -9.35 -26.22 14.33
CA PRO A 392 -9.66 -27.47 15.02
C PRO A 392 -8.68 -28.60 14.71
N SER A 393 -8.24 -28.72 13.45
CA SER A 393 -7.27 -29.74 13.04
C SER A 393 -5.92 -29.55 13.72
N LEU A 394 -5.42 -28.31 13.84
CA LEU A 394 -4.18 -28.02 14.57
C LEU A 394 -4.31 -28.32 16.07
N LEU A 395 -5.46 -27.98 16.67
CA LEU A 395 -5.71 -28.32 18.07
C LEU A 395 -5.70 -29.84 18.28
N ALA A 396 -6.30 -30.61 17.35
CA ALA A 396 -6.27 -32.07 17.38
C ALA A 396 -4.85 -32.62 17.13
N LEU A 397 -4.12 -32.04 16.18
CA LEU A 397 -2.73 -32.42 15.90
C LEU A 397 -1.83 -32.31 17.14
N ARG A 398 -1.99 -31.24 17.92
CA ARG A 398 -1.28 -31.07 19.19
C ARG A 398 -1.53 -32.26 20.13
N ILE A 399 -2.76 -32.71 20.23
CA ILE A 399 -3.12 -33.83 21.10
C ILE A 399 -2.44 -35.12 20.60
N TRP A 400 -2.47 -35.35 19.30
CA TRP A 400 -1.88 -36.55 18.68
C TRP A 400 -0.35 -36.52 18.80
N VAL A 401 0.30 -35.40 18.48
CA VAL A 401 1.75 -35.24 18.61
C VAL A 401 2.19 -35.51 20.05
N VAL A 402 1.53 -34.92 21.04
CA VAL A 402 1.85 -35.18 22.44
C VAL A 402 1.65 -36.64 22.80
N THR A 403 0.61 -37.28 22.27
CA THR A 403 0.36 -38.70 22.50
C THR A 403 1.41 -39.59 21.88
N TYR A 404 1.81 -39.31 20.64
CA TYR A 404 2.90 -40.04 19.97
C TYR A 404 4.27 -39.82 20.63
N VAL A 405 4.61 -38.61 20.99
CA VAL A 405 5.87 -38.30 21.72
C VAL A 405 5.90 -39.06 23.04
N VAL A 406 4.80 -39.09 23.75
CA VAL A 406 4.71 -39.86 25.00
C VAL A 406 4.81 -41.34 24.75
N TRP A 407 4.18 -41.85 23.69
CA TRP A 407 4.23 -43.28 23.33
C TRP A 407 5.68 -43.68 22.94
N ILE A 408 6.35 -42.87 22.10
CA ILE A 408 7.77 -43.05 21.76
C ILE A 408 8.67 -42.96 22.99
N GLY A 409 8.43 -41.98 23.88
CA GLY A 409 9.16 -41.88 25.14
C GLY A 409 9.01 -43.10 26.03
N ARG A 410 7.77 -43.64 26.12
CA ARG A 410 7.51 -44.89 26.84
C ARG A 410 8.18 -46.09 26.18
N PHE A 411 8.19 -46.14 24.87
CA PHE A 411 8.86 -47.20 24.09
C PHE A 411 10.36 -47.18 24.30
N LEU A 412 11.00 -46.02 24.23
CA LEU A 412 12.44 -45.83 24.50
C LEU A 412 12.80 -46.18 25.94
N VAL A 413 11.98 -45.79 26.92
CA VAL A 413 12.21 -46.17 28.31
C VAL A 413 12.06 -47.67 28.52
N LYS A 414 11.14 -48.35 27.79
CA LYS A 414 11.05 -49.81 27.84
C LYS A 414 12.26 -50.53 27.27
N ILE A 415 12.89 -49.96 26.22
CA ILE A 415 14.11 -50.50 25.60
C ILE A 415 15.34 -50.25 26.48
N GLY A 416 15.47 -49.03 27.05
CA GLY A 416 16.70 -48.61 27.76
C GLY A 416 16.77 -48.97 29.21
N ALA A 417 15.66 -49.12 29.95
CA ALA A 417 15.65 -49.28 31.41
C ALA A 417 15.06 -50.59 31.94
N GLY A 418 14.60 -51.48 31.05
CA GLY A 418 13.86 -52.70 31.46
C GLY A 418 12.56 -52.37 32.21
N LYS A 419 11.77 -53.40 32.55
CA LYS A 419 10.48 -53.23 33.23
C LYS A 419 10.54 -52.67 34.67
N SER A 420 11.72 -52.60 35.28
CA SER A 420 11.94 -52.28 36.69
C SER A 420 12.70 -50.99 36.99
N GLY A 421 12.94 -50.15 35.99
CA GLY A 421 13.74 -48.89 36.19
C GLY A 421 12.99 -47.89 37.09
N LYS A 422 13.60 -47.51 38.22
CA LYS A 422 13.08 -46.48 39.14
C LYS A 422 12.74 -45.16 38.40
N SER A 423 13.55 -44.76 37.41
CA SER A 423 13.28 -43.57 36.60
C SER A 423 12.02 -43.60 35.79
N ALA A 424 11.60 -44.78 35.30
CA ALA A 424 10.33 -44.94 34.55
C ALA A 424 9.12 -44.85 35.46
N GLN A 425 9.23 -45.35 36.69
CA GLN A 425 8.17 -45.26 37.71
C GLN A 425 8.06 -43.81 38.22
N ASP A 426 9.15 -43.14 38.52
CA ASP A 426 9.15 -41.75 38.96
C ASP A 426 8.60 -40.80 37.89
N TRP A 427 8.94 -41.03 36.63
CA TRP A 427 8.39 -40.23 35.54
C TRP A 427 6.86 -40.46 35.36
N ALA A 428 6.40 -41.70 35.47
CA ALA A 428 4.95 -42.03 35.42
C ALA A 428 4.19 -41.42 36.59
N LEU A 429 4.76 -41.44 37.79
CA LEU A 429 4.17 -40.84 38.99
C LEU A 429 4.13 -39.32 38.92
N ARG A 430 5.19 -38.66 38.49
CA ARG A 430 5.21 -37.19 38.29
C ARG A 430 4.17 -36.73 37.26
N ARG A 431 3.91 -37.53 36.23
CA ARG A 431 2.90 -37.22 35.21
C ARG A 431 1.48 -37.46 35.71
N ALA A 432 1.24 -38.55 36.46
CA ALA A 432 -0.04 -38.79 37.11
C ALA A 432 -0.39 -37.66 38.09
N ALA A 433 0.62 -37.21 38.88
CA ALA A 433 0.46 -36.09 39.82
C ALA A 433 0.17 -34.76 39.08
N LYS A 434 0.77 -34.51 37.93
CA LYS A 434 0.45 -33.33 37.09
C LYS A 434 -0.94 -33.37 36.48
N GLN A 435 -1.46 -34.56 36.17
CA GLN A 435 -2.82 -34.73 35.62
C GLN A 435 -3.90 -34.56 36.72
N GLN A 436 -3.56 -34.81 37.94
CA GLN A 436 -4.49 -34.60 39.10
C GLN A 436 -4.52 -33.15 39.59
N LYS A 437 -3.60 -32.30 39.16
CA LYS A 437 -3.46 -30.96 39.66
C LYS A 437 -4.32 -29.98 38.85
N ASN A 438 -5.58 -30.03 38.86
CA ASN A 438 -6.56 -28.99 38.54
C ASN A 438 -7.92 -29.63 38.24
N THR A 439 -8.52 -30.22 39.18
CA THR A 439 -9.98 -30.23 39.22
C THR A 439 -10.42 -28.97 39.94
N GLU A 440 -10.62 -27.88 39.21
CA GLU A 440 -11.50 -26.81 39.67
C GLU A 440 -12.84 -27.50 39.99
N ILE A 441 -13.29 -27.40 41.21
CA ILE A 441 -14.62 -27.88 41.63
C ILE A 441 -15.63 -26.91 41.03
N VAL A 442 -16.13 -27.23 39.82
CA VAL A 442 -17.25 -26.50 39.25
C VAL A 442 -18.51 -27.01 39.96
N TRP A 443 -19.14 -26.14 40.71
CA TRP A 443 -20.42 -26.40 41.38
C TRP A 443 -21.52 -26.50 40.33
N ASN A 444 -21.69 -27.67 39.74
CA ASN A 444 -22.83 -27.99 38.92
C ASN A 444 -23.63 -29.06 39.70
N GLU A 445 -24.85 -28.71 40.12
CA GLU A 445 -25.70 -29.56 40.92
C GLU A 445 -25.92 -30.96 40.29
N GLY A 446 -26.01 -31.02 38.96
CA GLY A 446 -26.13 -32.29 38.23
C GLY A 446 -24.89 -33.18 38.32
N TYR A 447 -23.69 -32.61 38.35
CA TYR A 447 -22.43 -33.33 38.48
C TYR A 447 -22.21 -33.86 39.89
N LEU A 448 -22.56 -33.06 40.91
CA LEU A 448 -22.51 -33.48 42.32
C LEU A 448 -23.51 -34.59 42.60
N ALA A 449 -24.72 -34.49 42.06
CA ALA A 449 -25.73 -35.54 42.21
C ALA A 449 -25.28 -36.87 41.56
N SER A 450 -24.71 -36.87 40.37
CA SER A 450 -24.20 -38.07 39.70
C SER A 450 -23.01 -38.70 40.44
N LYS A 451 -22.12 -37.87 41.02
CA LYS A 451 -20.96 -38.33 41.78
C LYS A 451 -21.39 -38.89 43.16
N MET A 452 -22.39 -38.30 43.79
CA MET A 452 -22.95 -38.82 45.05
C MET A 452 -23.68 -40.17 44.86
N VAL A 453 -24.39 -40.33 43.75
CA VAL A 453 -25.02 -41.64 43.37
C VAL A 453 -23.94 -42.70 43.13
N GLY A 454 -22.85 -42.35 42.43
CA GLY A 454 -21.72 -43.26 42.21
C GLY A 454 -20.98 -43.65 43.51
N ILE A 455 -20.85 -42.74 44.47
CA ILE A 455 -20.26 -43.02 45.78
C ILE A 455 -21.23 -43.89 46.62
N LYS A 456 -22.52 -43.56 46.61
CA LYS A 456 -23.54 -44.36 47.34
C LYS A 456 -23.59 -45.78 46.84
N ASN A 457 -23.50 -46.02 45.54
CA ASN A 457 -23.46 -47.37 44.96
C ASN A 457 -22.18 -48.14 45.30
N ARG A 458 -21.01 -47.46 45.39
CA ARG A 458 -19.76 -48.10 45.83
C ARG A 458 -19.75 -48.44 47.32
N VAL A 459 -20.31 -47.57 48.16
CA VAL A 459 -20.41 -47.81 49.59
C VAL A 459 -21.42 -48.97 49.87
N SER A 460 -22.52 -49.01 49.12
CA SER A 460 -23.49 -50.08 49.20
C SER A 460 -22.89 -51.42 48.75
N SER A 461 -22.09 -51.45 47.69
CA SER A 461 -21.45 -52.73 47.26
C SER A 461 -20.34 -53.18 48.22
N SER A 462 -19.57 -52.22 48.81
CA SER A 462 -18.55 -52.59 49.81
C SER A 462 -19.16 -53.09 51.13
N THR A 463 -20.30 -52.54 51.54
CA THR A 463 -21.02 -53.02 52.73
C THR A 463 -21.68 -54.38 52.53
N LEU A 464 -22.07 -54.68 51.28
CA LEU A 464 -22.60 -56.05 50.94
C LEU A 464 -21.45 -57.07 50.93
N VAL A 465 -20.29 -56.77 50.43
CA VAL A 465 -19.11 -57.66 50.43
C VAL A 465 -18.58 -57.87 51.85
N ALA A 466 -18.62 -56.85 52.71
CA ALA A 466 -18.21 -56.98 54.11
C ALA A 466 -19.23 -57.82 54.96
N LYS A 467 -20.50 -57.79 54.58
CA LYS A 467 -21.52 -58.64 55.23
C LYS A 467 -21.48 -60.13 54.82
N THR A 468 -20.97 -60.42 53.61
CA THR A 468 -20.79 -61.80 53.14
C THR A 468 -19.51 -62.42 53.68
N GLN A 469 -18.51 -61.71 54.11
CA GLN A 469 -17.30 -62.23 54.74
C GLN A 469 -17.39 -62.42 56.26
N THR A 470 -18.48 -61.96 56.91
CA THR A 470 -18.71 -62.19 58.35
C THR A 470 -19.77 -63.21 58.60
N ALA A 471 -20.23 -63.94 57.56
CA ALA A 471 -21.27 -65.03 57.68
C ALA A 471 -20.70 -66.41 57.27
N GLU A 472 -19.40 -66.54 57.11
CA GLU A 472 -18.65 -67.83 57.19
C GLU A 472 -17.73 -67.75 58.43
#